data_a29ed45ffa9d88a9c838ba00c32b83f7
#
_entry.id   a29ed45ffa9d88a9c838ba00c32b83f7
#
_cell.length_a   1.000
_cell.length_b   1.000
_cell.length_c   1.000
_cell.angle_alpha   90.00
_cell.angle_beta   90.00
_cell.angle_gamma   90.00
#
_symmetry.space_group_name_H-M   'P 1'
#
loop_
_entity.id
_entity.type
_entity.pdbx_description
1 polymer ?
#
loop_
_entity_poly.entity_id
_entity_poly.type
_entity_poly.pdbx_seq_one_letter_code
_entity_poly.pdbx_strand_id
1 'polypeptide(L)'
;MHSTVYAIAFDDDEFLMVWHPRRNGWEMPGGSIEKGETPEQAAIREFREEAGYDIEVVATRDIGTCYVCAAVLGSRISEDNEMSASMFSSIPDELSFDREEYEDTVPWARSMITDGKC
;
A
#
# COMPACT_ATOMS: atom_id res chain seq x y z
N MET A 1 -12.72 -4.13 -14.78
CA MET A 1 -12.02 -4.83 -13.69
C MET A 1 -10.53 -4.75 -13.90
N HIS A 2 -9.77 -4.44 -12.86
CA HIS A 2 -8.32 -4.28 -12.95
C HIS A 2 -7.62 -5.49 -12.37
N SER A 3 -6.39 -5.72 -12.82
CA SER A 3 -5.62 -6.90 -12.41
C SER A 3 -4.57 -6.62 -11.34
N THR A 4 -4.45 -5.37 -10.90
CA THR A 4 -3.46 -4.99 -9.89
C THR A 4 -4.07 -4.18 -8.76
N VAL A 5 -3.39 -4.19 -7.61
CA VAL A 5 -3.80 -3.46 -6.41
C VAL A 5 -2.56 -3.04 -5.62
N TYR A 6 -2.65 -1.92 -4.93
CA TYR A 6 -1.66 -1.59 -3.89
C TYR A 6 -2.36 -1.08 -2.65
N ALA A 7 -1.64 -1.06 -1.54
CA ALA A 7 -2.20 -0.62 -0.26
C ALA A 7 -1.38 0.50 0.33
N ILE A 8 -2.07 1.48 0.90
CA ILE A 8 -1.49 2.56 1.68
C ILE A 8 -1.87 2.28 3.12
N ALA A 9 -0.90 1.80 3.91
CA ALA A 9 -1.14 1.38 5.28
C ALA A 9 -0.52 2.37 6.25
N PHE A 10 -1.33 2.85 7.18
CA PHE A 10 -0.94 3.89 8.14
C PHE A 10 -0.71 3.31 9.52
N ASP A 11 0.33 3.84 10.17
CA ASP A 11 0.55 3.77 11.61
C ASP A 11 0.60 5.23 12.08
N ASP A 12 -0.46 5.69 12.73
CA ASP A 12 -0.66 7.10 13.06
C ASP A 12 -0.62 7.95 11.78
N ASP A 13 0.31 8.90 11.70
CA ASP A 13 0.43 9.83 10.57
C ASP A 13 1.34 9.33 9.47
N GLU A 14 1.99 8.20 9.68
CA GLU A 14 2.96 7.67 8.74
C GLU A 14 2.40 6.49 7.96
N PHE A 15 2.85 6.38 6.71
CA PHE A 15 2.50 5.25 5.86
C PHE A 15 3.75 4.51 5.41
N LEU A 16 3.61 3.23 5.15
CA LEU A 16 4.72 2.36 4.78
C LEU A 16 4.91 2.31 3.27
N MET A 17 6.14 2.50 2.82
CA MET A 17 6.52 2.23 1.43
C MET A 17 7.69 1.26 1.40
N VAL A 18 7.89 0.61 0.26
CA VAL A 18 9.01 -0.31 0.04
C VAL A 18 9.92 0.22 -1.05
N TRP A 19 11.22 -0.07 -0.94
CA TRP A 19 12.20 0.28 -1.94
C TRP A 19 12.33 -0.86 -2.94
N HIS A 20 12.08 -0.57 -4.22
CA HIS A 20 12.23 -1.57 -5.28
C HIS A 20 13.64 -1.45 -5.88
N PRO A 21 14.51 -2.45 -5.69
CA PRO A 21 15.92 -2.31 -6.08
C PRO A 21 16.15 -2.22 -7.58
N ARG A 22 15.27 -2.80 -8.39
CA ARG A 22 15.40 -2.75 -9.86
C ARG A 22 14.94 -1.42 -10.44
N ARG A 23 13.86 -0.88 -9.88
CA ARG A 23 13.29 0.41 -10.31
C ARG A 23 13.95 1.59 -9.62
N ASN A 24 14.75 1.35 -8.58
CA ASN A 24 15.42 2.37 -7.78
C ASN A 24 14.45 3.44 -7.28
N GLY A 25 13.36 3.01 -6.67
CA GLY A 25 12.37 3.95 -6.17
C GLY A 25 11.48 3.38 -5.10
N TRP A 26 10.85 4.29 -4.36
CA TRP A 26 9.86 3.95 -3.37
C TRP A 26 8.52 3.69 -4.03
N GLU A 27 7.80 2.69 -3.54
CA GLU A 27 6.47 2.38 -4.05
C GLU A 27 5.61 1.80 -2.93
N MET A 28 4.30 1.91 -3.09
CA MET A 28 3.36 1.26 -2.19
C MET A 28 3.40 -0.24 -2.44
N PRO A 29 3.40 -1.08 -1.37
CA PRO A 29 3.35 -2.53 -1.57
C PRO A 29 2.09 -2.93 -2.34
N GLY A 30 2.26 -3.80 -3.32
CA GLY A 30 1.15 -4.25 -4.15
C GLY A 30 1.62 -5.18 -5.25
N GLY A 31 0.69 -5.58 -6.10
CA GLY A 31 0.98 -6.47 -7.20
C GLY A 31 -0.28 -7.00 -7.86
N SER A 32 -0.13 -8.15 -8.50
CA SER A 32 -1.22 -8.77 -9.27
C SER A 32 -2.27 -9.40 -8.37
N ILE A 33 -3.52 -9.24 -8.76
CA ILE A 33 -4.65 -9.95 -8.15
C ILE A 33 -4.72 -11.32 -8.81
N GLU A 34 -4.59 -12.37 -8.03
CA GLU A 34 -4.64 -13.74 -8.54
C GLU A 34 -6.06 -14.23 -8.69
N LYS A 35 -6.24 -15.25 -9.52
CA LYS A 35 -7.55 -15.82 -9.78
C LYS A 35 -8.20 -16.26 -8.46
N GLY A 36 -9.42 -15.79 -8.23
CA GLY A 36 -10.17 -16.12 -7.01
C GLY A 36 -9.92 -15.17 -5.85
N GLU A 37 -8.98 -14.25 -5.96
CA GLU A 37 -8.76 -13.24 -4.92
C GLU A 37 -9.62 -12.01 -5.14
N THR A 38 -10.05 -11.41 -4.02
CA THR A 38 -10.56 -10.04 -4.05
C THR A 38 -9.37 -9.08 -4.07
N PRO A 39 -9.55 -7.80 -4.45
CA PRO A 39 -8.48 -6.81 -4.35
C PRO A 39 -7.90 -6.73 -2.94
N GLU A 40 -8.76 -6.80 -1.91
CA GLU A 40 -8.33 -6.74 -0.51
C GLU A 40 -7.45 -7.92 -0.13
N GLN A 41 -7.81 -9.12 -0.56
CA GLN A 41 -7.02 -10.33 -0.29
C GLN A 41 -5.65 -10.24 -0.96
N ALA A 42 -5.60 -9.77 -2.20
CA ALA A 42 -4.36 -9.59 -2.93
C ALA A 42 -3.47 -8.54 -2.25
N ALA A 43 -4.07 -7.43 -1.80
CA ALA A 43 -3.34 -6.37 -1.11
C ALA A 43 -2.69 -6.90 0.17
N ILE A 44 -3.42 -7.68 0.97
CA ILE A 44 -2.91 -8.28 2.21
C ILE A 44 -1.76 -9.23 1.90
N ARG A 45 -1.91 -10.09 0.91
CA ARG A 45 -0.88 -11.06 0.52
C ARG A 45 0.38 -10.35 0.03
N GLU A 46 0.24 -9.41 -0.89
CA GLU A 46 1.38 -8.68 -1.44
C GLU A 46 2.10 -7.87 -0.37
N PHE A 47 1.36 -7.26 0.55
CA PHE A 47 1.95 -6.48 1.64
C PHE A 47 2.81 -7.36 2.55
N ARG A 48 2.33 -8.57 2.85
CA ARG A 48 3.09 -9.56 3.63
C ARG A 48 4.38 -9.96 2.93
N GLU A 49 4.28 -10.27 1.64
CA GLU A 49 5.42 -10.73 0.85
C GLU A 49 6.49 -9.66 0.70
N GLU A 50 6.09 -8.43 0.39
CA GLU A 50 7.04 -7.35 0.09
C GLU A 50 7.55 -6.66 1.34
N ALA A 51 6.69 -6.35 2.29
CA ALA A 51 7.03 -5.54 3.46
C ALA A 51 7.14 -6.32 4.76
N GLY A 52 6.57 -7.53 4.82
CA GLY A 52 6.64 -8.36 6.01
C GLY A 52 5.68 -7.94 7.12
N TYR A 53 4.62 -7.21 6.78
CA TYR A 53 3.62 -6.74 7.73
C TYR A 53 2.23 -7.22 7.37
N ASP A 54 1.40 -7.42 8.38
CA ASP A 54 -0.02 -7.60 8.18
C ASP A 54 -0.70 -6.23 8.10
N ILE A 55 -1.86 -6.16 7.46
CA ILE A 55 -2.65 -4.94 7.36
C ILE A 55 -4.12 -5.24 7.55
N GLU A 56 -4.88 -4.24 7.99
CA GLU A 56 -6.34 -4.29 8.03
C GLU A 56 -6.88 -3.29 7.02
N VAL A 57 -7.50 -3.79 5.95
CA VAL A 57 -8.07 -2.95 4.90
C VAL A 57 -9.37 -2.34 5.39
N VAL A 58 -9.51 -1.02 5.29
CA VAL A 58 -10.72 -0.30 5.71
C VAL A 58 -11.52 0.25 4.55
N ALA A 59 -10.92 0.47 3.38
CA ALA A 59 -11.61 0.97 2.20
C ALA A 59 -10.84 0.58 0.94
N THR A 60 -11.55 0.43 -0.17
CA THR A 60 -10.97 0.13 -1.48
C THR A 60 -11.55 1.09 -2.51
N ARG A 61 -10.71 1.58 -3.40
CA ARG A 61 -11.09 2.53 -4.44
C ARG A 61 -10.56 2.05 -5.79
N ASP A 62 -11.38 2.17 -6.80
CA ASP A 62 -11.00 1.94 -8.20
C ASP A 62 -10.56 3.28 -8.80
N ILE A 63 -9.29 3.40 -9.21
CA ILE A 63 -8.77 4.64 -9.76
C ILE A 63 -8.64 4.62 -11.28
N GLY A 64 -9.25 3.62 -11.92
CA GLY A 64 -9.29 3.54 -13.38
C GLY A 64 -8.18 2.69 -13.98
N THR A 65 -7.05 2.53 -13.29
CA THR A 65 -5.90 1.75 -13.74
C THR A 65 -5.61 0.56 -12.82
N CYS A 66 -6.01 0.68 -11.55
CA CYS A 66 -5.84 -0.37 -10.54
C CYS A 66 -6.78 -0.09 -9.37
N TYR A 67 -6.76 -0.99 -8.39
CA TYR A 67 -7.43 -0.76 -7.11
C TYR A 67 -6.42 -0.24 -6.09
N VAL A 68 -6.89 0.62 -5.17
CA VAL A 68 -6.07 1.14 -4.07
C VAL A 68 -6.81 0.85 -2.77
N CYS A 69 -6.12 0.24 -1.82
CA CYS A 69 -6.66 -0.06 -0.49
C CYS A 69 -6.10 0.92 0.52
N ALA A 70 -6.98 1.51 1.32
CA ALA A 70 -6.59 2.24 2.53
C ALA A 70 -6.61 1.25 3.68
N ALA A 71 -5.56 1.22 4.48
CA ALA A 71 -5.39 0.19 5.50
C ALA A 71 -4.73 0.72 6.77
N VAL A 72 -4.94 0.02 7.86
CA VAL A 72 -4.21 0.23 9.11
C VAL A 72 -3.06 -0.79 9.15
N LEU A 73 -1.86 -0.30 9.48
CA LEU A 73 -0.69 -1.17 9.58
C LEU A 73 -0.83 -2.06 10.82
N GLY A 74 -0.67 -3.35 10.61
CA GLY A 74 -0.72 -4.34 11.68
C GLY A 74 0.66 -4.73 12.18
N SER A 75 0.78 -5.98 12.64
CA SER A 75 2.02 -6.50 13.22
C SER A 75 3.02 -6.90 12.13
N ARG A 76 4.28 -6.76 12.45
CA ARG A 76 5.34 -7.34 11.62
C ARG A 76 5.27 -8.86 11.77
N ILE A 77 5.15 -9.57 10.65
CA ILE A 77 4.96 -11.02 10.66
C ILE A 77 6.14 -11.78 10.06
N SER A 78 7.06 -11.10 9.39
CA SER A 78 8.23 -11.73 8.79
C SER A 78 9.37 -10.74 8.67
N GLU A 79 10.60 -11.23 8.83
CA GLU A 79 11.81 -10.46 8.52
C GLU A 79 12.38 -10.86 7.16
N ASP A 80 11.84 -11.90 6.54
CA ASP A 80 12.25 -12.41 5.23
C ASP A 80 11.40 -11.81 4.10
N ASN A 81 11.12 -10.52 4.21
CA ASN A 81 10.36 -9.81 3.18
C ASN A 81 11.25 -9.48 1.96
N GLU A 82 10.61 -9.34 0.81
CA GLU A 82 11.31 -9.17 -0.47
C GLU A 82 12.00 -7.81 -0.60
N MET A 83 11.46 -6.77 0.02
CA MET A 83 11.93 -5.40 -0.16
C MET A 83 12.14 -4.71 1.19
N SER A 84 13.06 -3.74 1.20
CA SER A 84 13.24 -2.87 2.38
C SER A 84 12.05 -1.96 2.56
N ALA A 85 11.60 -1.80 3.79
CA ALA A 85 10.44 -0.97 4.12
C ALA A 85 10.84 0.21 4.98
N SER A 86 10.16 1.34 4.80
CA SER A 86 10.33 2.53 5.63
C SER A 86 9.00 3.24 5.81
N MET A 87 8.91 4.03 6.87
CA MET A 87 7.73 4.83 7.16
C MET A 87 7.95 6.27 6.74
N PHE A 88 6.91 6.89 6.20
CA PHE A 88 6.97 8.26 5.70
C PHE A 88 5.75 9.05 6.19
N SER A 89 5.97 10.30 6.57
CA SER A 89 4.89 11.23 6.89
C SER A 89 4.42 12.00 5.66
N SER A 90 5.24 12.02 4.62
CA SER A 90 4.93 12.65 3.33
C SER A 90 5.56 11.82 2.22
N ILE A 91 5.08 12.03 0.99
CA ILE A 91 5.55 11.29 -0.18
C ILE A 91 7.03 11.61 -0.44
N PRO A 92 7.92 10.60 -0.49
CA PRO A 92 9.34 10.82 -0.74
C PRO A 92 9.61 11.22 -2.20
N ASP A 93 10.83 11.69 -2.47
CA ASP A 93 11.19 12.17 -3.80
C ASP A 93 11.46 11.06 -4.81
N GLU A 94 12.11 9.99 -4.40
CA GLU A 94 12.55 8.93 -5.31
C GLU A 94 11.47 7.87 -5.46
N LEU A 95 10.55 8.10 -6.39
CA LEU A 95 9.40 7.21 -6.62
C LEU A 95 9.59 6.36 -7.87
N SER A 96 9.11 5.11 -7.82
CA SER A 96 9.07 4.22 -9.00
C SER A 96 7.95 4.62 -9.96
N PHE A 97 6.88 5.19 -9.46
CA PHE A 97 5.67 5.49 -10.23
C PHE A 97 5.30 6.96 -10.10
N ASP A 98 4.22 7.34 -10.78
CA ASP A 98 3.78 8.71 -10.91
C ASP A 98 3.41 9.35 -9.56
N ARG A 99 4.09 10.44 -9.24
CA ARG A 99 3.84 11.21 -8.02
C ARG A 99 2.41 11.74 -7.94
N GLU A 100 1.85 12.15 -9.07
CA GLU A 100 0.49 12.72 -9.11
C GLU A 100 -0.54 11.71 -8.61
N GLU A 101 -0.37 10.44 -8.91
CA GLU A 101 -1.27 9.40 -8.43
C GLU A 101 -1.25 9.31 -6.91
N TYR A 102 -0.06 9.31 -6.31
CA TYR A 102 0.07 9.25 -4.85
C TYR A 102 -0.41 10.53 -4.18
N GLU A 103 -0.26 11.68 -4.83
CA GLU A 103 -0.80 12.95 -4.31
C GLU A 103 -2.32 12.94 -4.23
N ASP A 104 -2.99 12.09 -5.02
CA ASP A 104 -4.43 11.86 -4.93
C ASP A 104 -4.76 10.75 -3.92
N THR A 105 -4.09 9.60 -4.02
CA THR A 105 -4.48 8.42 -3.25
C THR A 105 -4.07 8.47 -1.79
N VAL A 106 -2.93 9.08 -1.44
CA VAL A 106 -2.49 9.18 -0.05
C VAL A 106 -3.44 10.04 0.79
N PRO A 107 -3.85 11.26 0.36
CA PRO A 107 -4.84 12.02 1.14
C PRO A 107 -6.18 11.30 1.25
N TRP A 108 -6.62 10.64 0.18
CA TRP A 108 -7.85 9.83 0.23
C TRP A 108 -7.73 8.73 1.29
N ALA A 109 -6.65 7.96 1.26
CA ALA A 109 -6.46 6.86 2.19
C ALA A 109 -6.38 7.37 3.64
N ARG A 110 -5.70 8.49 3.85
CA ARG A 110 -5.61 9.11 5.18
C ARG A 110 -7.00 9.49 5.70
N SER A 111 -7.84 10.04 4.84
CA SER A 111 -9.20 10.42 5.23
C SER A 111 -10.04 9.20 5.61
N MET A 112 -9.87 8.09 4.91
CA MET A 112 -10.61 6.85 5.22
C MET A 112 -10.22 6.30 6.60
N ILE A 113 -8.95 6.34 6.94
CA ILE A 113 -8.45 5.89 8.24
C ILE A 113 -8.94 6.81 9.37
N THR A 114 -8.86 8.11 9.16
CA THR A 114 -9.29 9.10 10.15
C THR A 114 -10.79 9.00 10.43
N ASP A 115 -11.61 8.90 9.38
CA ASP A 115 -13.07 8.78 9.51
C ASP A 115 -13.45 7.48 10.22
N GLY A 116 -12.71 6.41 9.99
CA GLY A 116 -12.96 5.11 10.63
C GLY A 116 -12.67 5.08 12.12
N LYS A 117 -12.02 6.11 12.67
CA LYS A 117 -11.69 6.19 14.09
C LYS A 117 -12.76 6.90 14.94
N CYS A 118 -13.76 7.43 14.30
CA CYS A 118 -14.82 8.16 15.00
C CYS A 118 -15.85 7.25 15.65
#